data_440fcd9358ee9fc65767dc03648e6211
#
_entry.id   440fcd9358ee9fc65767dc03648e6211
#
_cell.length_a   1.000
_cell.length_b   1.000
_cell.length_c   1.000
_cell.angle_alpha   90.00
_cell.angle_beta   90.00
_cell.angle_gamma   90.00
#
_symmetry.space_group_name_H-M   'P 1'
#
loop_
_entity.id
_entity.type
_entity.pdbx_description
1 polymer ?
#
loop_
_entity_poly.entity_id
_entity_poly.type
_entity_poly.pdbx_seq_one_letter_code
_entity_poly.pdbx_strand_id
1 'polypeptide(L)'
;MRVNTYSKKQSSEQISRKLSEFIKEIQYKNRNPVDNNVLKMLQEMETNPELLFDSQQYLYRSRIVHSKDKLNGEYPFFGFGKDGSFVAPSECTKDMRANYRYIPYLYCATRPYLSVVEVRPRLGARVSVARIRVNERMRLLDFSLQNYPKGMKSVKINLFHALSQLYSKPVTEDDDTLDYIPTQYIAEFVKRIGYDGIVFKSSLYNDENSVNVVIFNFDKCEADGSVVYDVTRNDYTCEMEDPVSELRLNFQLQLTPDNN
;
A
#
# COMPACT_ATOMS: atom_id res chain seq x y z
N MET A 1 26.09 -1.65 27.63
CA MET A 1 25.30 -1.90 26.41
C MET A 1 23.96 -2.62 26.60
N ARG A 2 23.64 -3.23 27.74
CA ARG A 2 22.38 -3.97 27.99
C ARG A 2 21.16 -3.11 28.36
N VAL A 3 21.34 -1.90 28.85
CA VAL A 3 20.24 -1.01 29.31
C VAL A 3 19.39 -0.46 28.14
N ASN A 4 19.99 -0.29 26.95
CA ASN A 4 19.32 0.34 25.81
C ASN A 4 18.35 -0.59 25.05
N THR A 5 18.54 -1.91 25.13
CA THR A 5 17.67 -2.91 24.50
C THR A 5 16.36 -3.13 25.27
N TYR A 6 16.42 -3.08 26.61
CA TYR A 6 15.24 -3.27 27.47
C TYR A 6 14.24 -2.10 27.34
N SER A 7 14.77 -0.87 27.33
CA SER A 7 13.97 0.35 27.13
C SER A 7 13.30 0.41 25.74
N LYS A 8 14.01 -0.04 24.70
CA LYS A 8 13.45 -0.12 23.32
C LYS A 8 12.33 -1.15 23.21
N LYS A 9 12.46 -2.31 23.86
CA LYS A 9 11.44 -3.37 23.86
C LYS A 9 10.17 -2.92 24.58
N GLN A 10 10.28 -2.30 25.76
CA GLN A 10 9.14 -1.74 26.50
C GLN A 10 8.39 -0.66 25.71
N SER A 11 9.10 0.24 25.01
CA SER A 11 8.47 1.28 24.19
C SER A 11 7.74 0.70 22.96
N SER A 12 8.26 -0.36 22.35
CA SER A 12 7.62 -1.05 21.23
C SER A 12 6.33 -1.77 21.67
N GLU A 13 6.37 -2.51 22.77
CA GLU A 13 5.19 -3.19 23.34
C GLU A 13 4.09 -2.20 23.74
N GLN A 14 4.47 -1.06 24.31
CA GLN A 14 3.53 0.01 24.68
C GLN A 14 2.83 0.61 23.46
N ILE A 15 3.57 0.86 22.37
CA ILE A 15 2.98 1.40 21.13
C ILE A 15 2.08 0.37 20.47
N SER A 16 2.51 -0.89 20.38
CA SER A 16 1.68 -1.97 19.83
C SER A 16 0.34 -2.11 20.58
N ARG A 17 0.38 -1.98 21.90
CA ARG A 17 -0.85 -1.97 22.72
C ARG A 17 -1.74 -0.77 22.41
N LYS A 18 -1.19 0.45 22.38
CA LYS A 18 -1.95 1.67 22.06
C LYS A 18 -2.57 1.62 20.68
N LEU A 19 -1.84 1.12 19.68
CA LEU A 19 -2.38 0.94 18.33
C LEU A 19 -3.49 -0.12 18.32
N SER A 20 -3.32 -1.23 19.02
CA SER A 20 -4.35 -2.27 19.14
C SER A 20 -5.61 -1.75 19.85
N GLU A 21 -5.47 -0.95 20.91
CA GLU A 21 -6.59 -0.29 21.59
C GLU A 21 -7.31 0.68 20.66
N PHE A 22 -6.58 1.49 19.91
CA PHE A 22 -7.12 2.38 18.89
C PHE A 22 -7.89 1.63 17.80
N ILE A 23 -7.31 0.54 17.26
CA ILE A 23 -7.96 -0.30 16.25
C ILE A 23 -9.29 -0.86 16.79
N LYS A 24 -9.29 -1.43 17.99
CA LYS A 24 -10.51 -1.95 18.63
C LYS A 24 -11.54 -0.85 18.90
N GLU A 25 -11.10 0.34 19.25
CA GLU A 25 -11.98 1.48 19.45
C GLU A 25 -12.74 1.82 18.16
N ILE A 26 -12.02 2.01 17.05
CA ILE A 26 -12.64 2.41 15.79
C ILE A 26 -13.41 1.27 15.10
N GLN A 27 -13.07 0.02 15.35
CA GLN A 27 -13.80 -1.14 14.82
C GLN A 27 -15.11 -1.39 15.56
N TYR A 28 -15.14 -1.25 16.90
CA TYR A 28 -16.22 -1.80 17.70
C TYR A 28 -16.91 -0.80 18.64
N LYS A 29 -16.35 0.40 18.86
CA LYS A 29 -16.86 1.32 19.87
C LYS A 29 -17.20 2.71 19.32
N ASN A 30 -16.26 3.34 18.62
CA ASN A 30 -16.40 4.72 18.15
C ASN A 30 -15.67 4.92 16.82
N ARG A 31 -16.41 5.17 15.76
CA ARG A 31 -15.86 5.39 14.41
C ARG A 31 -15.14 6.73 14.24
N ASN A 32 -15.24 7.62 15.20
CA ASN A 32 -14.63 8.95 15.13
C ASN A 32 -14.01 9.35 16.47
N PRO A 33 -12.92 8.69 16.92
CA PRO A 33 -12.23 9.07 18.13
C PRO A 33 -11.58 10.44 17.97
N VAL A 34 -11.88 11.38 18.89
CA VAL A 34 -11.36 12.75 18.81
C VAL A 34 -10.05 12.90 19.58
N ASP A 35 -9.91 12.23 20.71
CA ASP A 35 -8.75 12.32 21.60
C ASP A 35 -8.00 10.99 21.69
N ASN A 36 -7.09 10.78 20.75
CA ASN A 36 -6.31 9.55 20.67
C ASN A 36 -4.82 9.83 20.53
N ASN A 37 -4.00 9.11 21.30
CA ASN A 37 -2.54 9.31 21.31
C ASN A 37 -1.88 8.97 19.97
N VAL A 38 -2.41 8.00 19.21
CA VAL A 38 -1.91 7.66 17.87
C VAL A 38 -2.08 8.85 16.93
N LEU A 39 -3.27 9.45 16.94
CA LEU A 39 -3.58 10.60 16.08
C LEU A 39 -2.78 11.84 16.49
N LYS A 40 -2.57 12.08 17.79
CA LYS A 40 -1.73 13.18 18.28
C LYS A 40 -0.29 13.07 17.79
N MET A 41 0.29 11.86 17.79
CA MET A 41 1.64 11.64 17.26
C MET A 41 1.72 11.88 15.74
N LEU A 42 0.68 11.59 14.98
CA LEU A 42 0.63 11.89 13.55
C LEU A 42 0.46 13.39 13.27
N GLN A 43 -0.21 14.13 14.15
CA GLN A 43 -0.34 15.59 14.05
C GLN A 43 0.99 16.35 14.24
N GLU A 44 1.99 15.75 14.90
CA GLU A 44 3.34 16.32 15.01
C GLU A 44 4.08 16.24 13.66
N MET A 45 3.60 16.98 12.66
CA MET A 45 4.02 16.86 11.25
C MET A 45 5.51 17.12 11.03
N GLU A 46 6.11 18.03 11.80
CA GLU A 46 7.54 18.41 11.67
C GLU A 46 8.52 17.24 11.82
N THR A 47 8.08 16.18 12.50
CA THR A 47 8.88 14.97 12.74
C THR A 47 8.31 13.73 12.04
N ASN A 48 7.36 13.90 11.11
CA ASN A 48 6.86 12.78 10.30
C ASN A 48 7.84 12.47 9.16
N PRO A 49 8.04 11.18 8.82
CA PRO A 49 8.70 10.80 7.58
C PRO A 49 7.84 11.24 6.39
N GLU A 50 8.47 11.89 5.43
CA GLU A 50 7.79 12.38 4.24
C GLU A 50 8.52 11.94 2.97
N LEU A 51 7.77 11.60 1.95
CA LEU A 51 8.24 11.46 0.59
C LEU A 51 7.65 12.59 -0.25
N LEU A 52 8.54 13.33 -0.93
CA LEU A 52 8.15 14.44 -1.78
C LEU A 52 8.19 13.99 -3.23
N PHE A 53 7.13 14.26 -3.95
CA PHE A 53 7.10 14.15 -5.40
C PHE A 53 7.04 15.54 -6.00
N ASP A 54 8.01 15.83 -6.86
CA ASP A 54 8.05 17.09 -7.62
C ASP A 54 7.40 16.90 -8.99
N SER A 55 7.07 18.00 -9.64
CA SER A 55 6.54 17.99 -11.01
C SER A 55 7.47 17.23 -11.97
N GLN A 56 6.88 16.60 -12.99
CA GLN A 56 7.55 15.78 -14.00
C GLN A 56 8.06 14.40 -13.50
N GLN A 57 7.80 14.03 -12.26
CA GLN A 57 8.01 12.66 -11.80
C GLN A 57 6.85 11.76 -12.23
N TYR A 58 7.12 10.46 -12.33
CA TYR A 58 6.18 9.47 -12.81
C TYR A 58 5.89 8.40 -11.76
N LEU A 59 4.62 8.00 -11.73
CA LEU A 59 4.10 6.85 -11.01
C LEU A 59 3.42 5.91 -12.00
N TYR A 60 3.11 4.69 -11.57
CA TYR A 60 2.54 3.66 -12.43
C TYR A 60 1.29 3.06 -11.81
N ARG A 61 0.28 2.85 -12.63
CA ARG A 61 -0.98 2.23 -12.25
C ARG A 61 -1.34 1.11 -13.20
N SER A 62 -1.67 -0.07 -12.66
CA SER A 62 -2.03 -1.24 -13.46
C SER A 62 -3.51 -1.60 -13.34
N ARG A 63 -4.07 -2.15 -14.41
CA ARG A 63 -5.40 -2.76 -14.44
C ARG A 63 -5.37 -4.03 -15.28
N ILE A 64 -6.03 -5.09 -14.79
CA ILE A 64 -6.25 -6.30 -15.57
C ILE A 64 -7.22 -5.97 -16.71
N VAL A 65 -6.90 -6.44 -17.93
CA VAL A 65 -7.73 -6.28 -19.12
C VAL A 65 -8.64 -7.50 -19.23
N HIS A 66 -9.93 -7.31 -19.14
CA HIS A 66 -10.93 -8.36 -19.31
C HIS A 66 -11.39 -8.44 -20.78
N SER A 67 -11.98 -9.58 -21.18
CA SER A 67 -12.40 -9.84 -22.57
C SER A 67 -13.40 -8.81 -23.14
N LYS A 68 -14.20 -8.19 -22.28
CA LYS A 68 -15.20 -7.16 -22.64
C LYS A 68 -14.65 -5.73 -22.66
N ASP A 69 -13.43 -5.53 -22.18
CA ASP A 69 -12.84 -4.20 -22.07
C ASP A 69 -12.39 -3.71 -23.46
N LYS A 70 -12.65 -2.44 -23.73
CA LYS A 70 -12.15 -1.75 -24.92
C LYS A 70 -10.87 -1.00 -24.55
N LEU A 71 -9.80 -1.31 -25.26
CA LEU A 71 -8.56 -0.57 -25.20
C LEU A 71 -8.60 0.60 -26.21
N ASN A 72 -7.87 1.66 -25.91
CA ASN A 72 -7.79 2.80 -26.82
C ASN A 72 -6.99 2.44 -28.10
N GLY A 73 -5.82 1.80 -27.91
CA GLY A 73 -5.00 1.28 -29.01
C GLY A 73 -4.21 2.32 -29.79
N GLU A 74 -4.29 3.61 -29.44
CA GLU A 74 -3.63 4.73 -30.11
C GLU A 74 -2.65 5.45 -29.18
N TYR A 75 -1.58 6.00 -29.75
CA TYR A 75 -0.60 6.79 -29.02
C TYR A 75 -1.25 7.99 -28.32
N PRO A 76 -0.90 8.30 -27.06
CA PRO A 76 0.04 7.58 -26.19
C PRO A 76 -0.61 6.47 -25.35
N PHE A 77 -1.87 6.11 -25.56
CA PHE A 77 -2.64 5.14 -24.79
C PHE A 77 -2.87 3.84 -25.57
N PHE A 78 -1.89 2.96 -25.61
CA PHE A 78 -2.05 1.63 -26.25
C PHE A 78 -2.86 0.65 -25.38
N GLY A 79 -3.00 0.93 -24.07
CA GLY A 79 -3.87 0.22 -23.13
C GLY A 79 -5.23 0.91 -22.98
N PHE A 80 -5.70 1.08 -21.74
CA PHE A 80 -6.88 1.91 -21.48
C PHE A 80 -6.59 3.37 -21.83
N GLY A 81 -7.61 4.07 -22.31
CA GLY A 81 -7.54 5.51 -22.57
C GLY A 81 -7.32 6.33 -21.29
N LYS A 82 -7.22 7.66 -21.42
CA LYS A 82 -6.86 8.57 -20.33
C LYS A 82 -7.69 8.34 -19.06
N ASP A 83 -9.03 8.34 -19.19
CA ASP A 83 -9.93 8.17 -18.03
C ASP A 83 -9.85 6.75 -17.44
N GLY A 84 -9.77 5.72 -18.29
CA GLY A 84 -9.63 4.32 -17.85
C GLY A 84 -8.29 4.01 -17.20
N SER A 85 -7.26 4.81 -17.47
CA SER A 85 -5.91 4.73 -16.92
C SER A 85 -5.74 5.50 -15.61
N PHE A 86 -6.68 6.37 -15.26
CA PHE A 86 -6.60 7.25 -14.11
C PHE A 86 -7.43 6.75 -12.91
N VAL A 87 -7.91 7.63 -12.07
CA VAL A 87 -8.72 7.28 -10.91
C VAL A 87 -10.04 6.64 -11.32
N ALA A 88 -10.52 5.67 -10.54
CA ALA A 88 -11.82 5.05 -10.81
C ALA A 88 -12.96 6.04 -10.50
N PRO A 89 -14.07 6.03 -11.27
CA PRO A 89 -15.29 6.79 -10.92
C PRO A 89 -15.80 6.41 -9.53
N SER A 90 -16.41 7.37 -8.82
CA SER A 90 -16.89 7.17 -7.44
C SER A 90 -17.84 5.98 -7.31
N GLU A 91 -18.77 5.81 -8.25
CA GLU A 91 -19.74 4.72 -8.27
C GLU A 91 -19.11 3.33 -8.48
N CYS A 92 -17.91 3.27 -9.04
CA CYS A 92 -17.14 2.04 -9.24
C CYS A 92 -16.12 1.78 -8.11
N THR A 93 -15.94 2.74 -7.19
CA THR A 93 -14.95 2.65 -6.12
C THR A 93 -15.46 1.75 -4.99
N LYS A 94 -14.68 0.72 -4.66
CA LYS A 94 -14.93 -0.20 -3.55
C LYS A 94 -14.15 0.21 -2.32
N ASP A 95 -14.52 -0.39 -1.17
CA ASP A 95 -13.66 -0.34 0.02
C ASP A 95 -12.29 -0.95 -0.29
N MET A 96 -11.25 -0.18 -0.01
CA MET A 96 -9.87 -0.62 -0.13
C MET A 96 -9.10 -0.16 1.11
N ARG A 97 -7.84 -0.52 1.20
CA ARG A 97 -7.01 -0.28 2.38
C ARG A 97 -6.94 1.19 2.84
N ALA A 98 -7.00 2.16 1.93
CA ALA A 98 -6.89 3.57 2.28
C ALA A 98 -8.16 4.38 2.01
N ASN A 99 -9.18 3.83 1.36
CA ASN A 99 -10.40 4.57 1.02
C ASN A 99 -11.67 3.82 1.37
N TYR A 100 -12.69 4.56 1.73
CA TYR A 100 -14.06 4.07 1.84
C TYR A 100 -14.69 3.94 0.47
N ARG A 101 -15.68 3.05 0.38
CA ARG A 101 -16.51 2.90 -0.82
C ARG A 101 -17.07 4.26 -1.26
N TYR A 102 -17.08 4.50 -2.56
CA TYR A 102 -17.51 5.73 -3.23
C TYR A 102 -16.58 6.95 -3.03
N ILE A 103 -15.51 6.84 -2.25
CA ILE A 103 -14.48 7.87 -2.12
C ILE A 103 -13.24 7.42 -2.88
N PRO A 104 -13.03 7.89 -4.12
CA PRO A 104 -11.92 7.45 -4.94
C PRO A 104 -10.59 8.05 -4.49
N TYR A 105 -9.56 7.22 -4.44
CA TYR A 105 -8.15 7.62 -4.36
C TYR A 105 -7.37 7.00 -5.51
N LEU A 106 -6.29 7.63 -5.92
CA LEU A 106 -5.45 7.14 -6.99
C LEU A 106 -4.36 6.23 -6.40
N TYR A 107 -4.46 4.93 -6.68
CA TYR A 107 -3.49 3.92 -6.28
C TYR A 107 -2.45 3.73 -7.35
N CYS A 108 -1.19 3.95 -7.01
CA CYS A 108 -0.03 3.84 -7.88
C CYS A 108 1.11 3.08 -7.19
N ALA A 109 2.15 2.82 -7.96
CA ALA A 109 3.45 2.36 -7.50
C ALA A 109 4.57 3.20 -8.10
N THR A 110 5.73 3.23 -7.46
CA THR A 110 6.91 3.93 -7.98
C THR A 110 7.59 3.19 -9.14
N ARG A 111 7.24 1.92 -9.37
CA ARG A 111 7.79 1.08 -10.44
C ARG A 111 6.67 0.39 -11.23
N PRO A 112 6.83 0.25 -12.57
CA PRO A 112 5.83 -0.45 -13.39
C PRO A 112 5.60 -1.89 -12.91
N TYR A 113 6.67 -2.63 -12.64
CA TYR A 113 6.59 -4.02 -12.19
C TYR A 113 5.81 -4.16 -10.89
N LEU A 114 6.08 -3.31 -9.88
CA LEU A 114 5.32 -3.31 -8.63
C LEU A 114 3.83 -3.07 -8.88
N SER A 115 3.47 -2.13 -9.77
CA SER A 115 2.07 -1.86 -10.09
C SER A 115 1.36 -3.05 -10.71
N VAL A 116 2.09 -3.89 -11.49
CA VAL A 116 1.57 -5.15 -12.06
C VAL A 116 1.37 -6.20 -10.96
N VAL A 117 2.35 -6.37 -10.08
CA VAL A 117 2.26 -7.36 -8.98
C VAL A 117 1.08 -7.06 -8.05
N GLU A 118 0.81 -5.79 -7.76
CA GLU A 118 -0.30 -5.39 -6.86
C GLU A 118 -1.70 -5.71 -7.39
N VAL A 119 -1.89 -5.83 -8.70
CA VAL A 119 -3.18 -6.27 -9.26
C VAL A 119 -3.31 -7.79 -9.34
N ARG A 120 -2.30 -8.54 -8.88
CA ARG A 120 -2.29 -10.02 -8.78
C ARG A 120 -2.81 -10.71 -10.05
N PRO A 121 -2.23 -10.45 -11.21
CA PRO A 121 -2.71 -11.02 -12.45
C PRO A 121 -2.45 -12.53 -12.48
N ARG A 122 -3.36 -13.29 -13.09
CA ARG A 122 -3.13 -14.72 -13.38
C ARG A 122 -2.16 -14.88 -14.54
N LEU A 123 -1.51 -16.04 -14.64
CA LEU A 123 -0.73 -16.41 -15.82
C LEU A 123 -1.61 -16.32 -17.09
N GLY A 124 -1.09 -15.72 -18.15
CA GLY A 124 -1.83 -15.45 -19.38
C GLY A 124 -2.76 -14.22 -19.33
N ALA A 125 -2.82 -13.53 -18.20
CA ALA A 125 -3.60 -12.28 -18.12
C ALA A 125 -2.91 -11.16 -18.91
N ARG A 126 -3.71 -10.25 -19.46
CA ARG A 126 -3.25 -8.98 -20.03
C ARG A 126 -3.40 -7.87 -18.99
N VAL A 127 -2.40 -7.03 -18.84
CA VAL A 127 -2.38 -5.93 -17.89
C VAL A 127 -2.07 -4.63 -18.60
N SER A 128 -2.97 -3.66 -18.53
CA SER A 128 -2.70 -2.29 -18.96
C SER A 128 -1.98 -1.55 -17.84
N VAL A 129 -0.77 -1.08 -18.12
CA VAL A 129 0.05 -0.27 -17.22
C VAL A 129 0.05 1.16 -17.70
N ALA A 130 -0.50 2.04 -16.91
CA ALA A 130 -0.54 3.47 -17.16
C ALA A 130 0.63 4.16 -16.47
N ARG A 131 1.18 5.14 -17.14
CA ARG A 131 2.11 6.13 -16.60
C ARG A 131 1.30 7.33 -16.10
N ILE A 132 1.52 7.70 -14.84
CA ILE A 132 0.87 8.83 -14.17
C ILE A 132 1.93 9.91 -13.96
N ARG A 133 1.75 11.05 -14.57
CA ARG A 133 2.62 12.20 -14.42
C ARG A 133 2.18 13.05 -13.23
N VAL A 134 3.12 13.42 -12.40
CA VAL A 134 2.94 14.42 -11.34
C VAL A 134 3.08 15.81 -11.96
N ASN A 135 2.07 16.66 -11.84
CA ASN A 135 2.05 18.01 -12.39
C ASN A 135 2.42 19.06 -11.35
N GLU A 136 2.09 18.82 -10.08
CA GLU A 136 2.38 19.72 -8.98
C GLU A 136 3.06 18.96 -7.83
N ARG A 137 3.84 19.67 -7.02
CA ARG A 137 4.50 19.11 -5.85
C ARG A 137 3.50 18.51 -4.87
N MET A 138 3.78 17.31 -4.41
CA MET A 138 2.99 16.58 -3.42
C MET A 138 3.82 16.20 -2.20
N ARG A 139 3.19 16.28 -1.01
CA ARG A 139 3.73 15.79 0.27
C ARG A 139 2.99 14.53 0.66
N LEU A 140 3.69 13.42 0.72
CA LEU A 140 3.13 12.13 1.10
C LEU A 140 3.71 11.70 2.45
N LEU A 141 2.86 11.22 3.35
CA LEU A 141 3.30 10.65 4.62
C LEU A 141 3.90 9.26 4.36
N ASP A 142 5.17 9.07 4.77
CA ASP A 142 5.93 7.88 4.44
C ASP A 142 5.86 6.81 5.54
N PHE A 143 5.05 5.78 5.33
CA PHE A 143 5.01 4.56 6.13
C PHE A 143 5.99 3.48 5.62
N SER A 144 6.75 3.71 4.54
CA SER A 144 7.70 2.73 4.00
C SER A 144 8.95 2.57 4.87
N LEU A 145 9.23 3.55 5.74
CA LEU A 145 10.35 3.58 6.68
C LEU A 145 11.73 3.63 6.01
N GLN A 146 11.79 4.16 4.80
CA GLN A 146 13.07 4.31 4.10
C GLN A 146 13.94 5.42 4.71
N ASN A 147 13.30 6.49 5.20
CA ASN A 147 14.00 7.63 5.78
C ASN A 147 13.31 8.13 7.06
N TYR A 148 14.07 8.32 8.12
CA TYR A 148 13.60 8.95 9.33
C TYR A 148 14.11 10.39 9.45
N PRO A 149 13.23 11.36 9.76
CA PRO A 149 13.65 12.71 10.06
C PRO A 149 14.60 12.77 11.25
N LYS A 150 15.57 13.68 11.22
CA LYS A 150 16.43 13.94 12.37
C LYS A 150 15.57 14.40 13.55
N GLY A 151 15.85 13.86 14.75
CA GLY A 151 15.11 14.19 15.97
C GLY A 151 13.81 13.43 16.20
N MET A 152 13.41 12.52 15.29
CA MET A 152 12.25 11.67 15.51
C MET A 152 12.42 10.79 16.77
N LYS A 153 11.46 10.88 17.71
CA LYS A 153 11.50 10.12 18.95
C LYS A 153 11.30 8.61 18.70
N SER A 154 11.99 7.77 19.49
CA SER A 154 11.90 6.30 19.36
C SER A 154 10.46 5.77 19.44
N VAL A 155 9.61 6.37 20.27
CA VAL A 155 8.18 6.04 20.39
C VAL A 155 7.44 6.26 19.08
N LYS A 156 7.73 7.36 18.38
CA LYS A 156 7.14 7.69 17.08
C LYS A 156 7.67 6.76 15.98
N ILE A 157 8.96 6.43 15.99
CA ILE A 157 9.55 5.42 15.10
C ILE A 157 8.81 4.08 15.24
N ASN A 158 8.57 3.62 16.47
CA ASN A 158 7.84 2.38 16.72
C ASN A 158 6.38 2.44 16.22
N LEU A 159 5.72 3.60 16.33
CA LEU A 159 4.40 3.80 15.75
C LEU A 159 4.42 3.64 14.22
N PHE A 160 5.37 4.28 13.54
CA PHE A 160 5.48 4.18 12.08
C PHE A 160 5.82 2.76 11.62
N HIS A 161 6.63 2.01 12.38
CA HIS A 161 6.84 0.57 12.13
C HIS A 161 5.54 -0.23 12.23
N ALA A 162 4.74 0.01 13.26
CA ALA A 162 3.46 -0.68 13.43
C ALA A 162 2.44 -0.30 12.33
N LEU A 163 2.40 0.97 11.91
CA LEU A 163 1.58 1.44 10.80
C LEU A 163 2.05 0.86 9.46
N SER A 164 3.37 0.80 9.24
CA SER A 164 3.93 0.15 8.05
C SER A 164 3.45 -1.30 7.93
N GLN A 165 3.52 -2.07 9.01
CA GLN A 165 3.04 -3.45 9.04
C GLN A 165 1.53 -3.53 8.76
N LEU A 166 0.74 -2.62 9.32
CA LEU A 166 -0.71 -2.56 9.11
C LEU A 166 -1.07 -2.30 7.63
N TYR A 167 -0.37 -1.36 6.98
CA TYR A 167 -0.59 -1.06 5.56
C TYR A 167 -0.03 -2.13 4.62
N SER A 168 1.02 -2.85 5.03
CA SER A 168 1.65 -3.91 4.22
C SER A 168 1.07 -5.31 4.48
N LYS A 169 0.08 -5.47 5.37
CA LYS A 169 -0.56 -6.77 5.62
C LYS A 169 -1.14 -7.32 4.31
N PRO A 170 -0.85 -8.57 3.90
CA PRO A 170 -1.47 -9.16 2.73
C PRO A 170 -3.00 -9.16 2.85
N VAL A 171 -3.69 -8.89 1.76
CA VAL A 171 -5.14 -9.04 1.65
C VAL A 171 -5.43 -10.47 1.22
N THR A 172 -6.30 -11.17 1.95
CA THR A 172 -6.81 -12.49 1.60
C THR A 172 -8.22 -12.40 1.05
N GLU A 173 -8.74 -13.46 0.44
CA GLU A 173 -10.13 -13.50 -0.07
C GLU A 173 -11.15 -13.45 1.08
N ASP A 174 -10.73 -13.87 2.28
CA ASP A 174 -11.56 -13.91 3.50
C ASP A 174 -11.47 -12.60 4.32
N ASP A 175 -10.71 -11.59 3.87
CA ASP A 175 -10.59 -10.32 4.60
C ASP A 175 -11.95 -9.63 4.70
N ASP A 176 -12.39 -9.39 5.93
CA ASP A 176 -13.59 -8.60 6.20
C ASP A 176 -13.29 -7.10 5.92
N THR A 177 -14.31 -6.38 5.45
CA THR A 177 -14.29 -4.92 5.35
C THR A 177 -13.93 -4.25 6.67
N LEU A 178 -14.18 -4.92 7.79
CA LEU A 178 -13.79 -4.51 9.14
C LEU A 178 -12.26 -4.32 9.28
N ASP A 179 -11.46 -5.13 8.57
CA ASP A 179 -10.00 -5.04 8.61
C ASP A 179 -9.44 -3.80 7.93
N TYR A 180 -10.19 -3.20 7.00
CA TYR A 180 -9.79 -1.96 6.34
C TYR A 180 -10.08 -0.69 7.14
N ILE A 181 -11.02 -0.73 8.09
CA ILE A 181 -11.47 0.45 8.85
C ILE A 181 -10.31 1.20 9.52
N PRO A 182 -9.34 0.53 10.18
CA PRO A 182 -8.23 1.24 10.82
C PRO A 182 -7.36 2.02 9.82
N THR A 183 -7.02 1.40 8.71
CA THR A 183 -6.16 2.03 7.69
C THR A 183 -6.91 3.10 6.90
N GLN A 184 -8.19 2.91 6.60
CA GLN A 184 -9.05 3.92 6.01
C GLN A 184 -9.17 5.15 6.92
N TYR A 185 -9.43 4.96 8.21
CA TYR A 185 -9.50 6.04 9.18
C TYR A 185 -8.20 6.84 9.27
N ILE A 186 -7.05 6.14 9.32
CA ILE A 186 -5.74 6.78 9.35
C ILE A 186 -5.50 7.56 8.05
N ALA A 187 -5.87 7.02 6.89
CA ALA A 187 -5.73 7.71 5.60
C ALA A 187 -6.54 9.02 5.56
N GLU A 188 -7.81 8.98 6.00
CA GLU A 188 -8.66 10.17 6.11
C GLU A 188 -8.10 11.19 7.12
N PHE A 189 -7.54 10.72 8.23
CA PHE A 189 -6.87 11.58 9.19
C PHE A 189 -5.65 12.26 8.57
N VAL A 190 -4.80 11.51 7.87
CA VAL A 190 -3.60 12.02 7.18
C VAL A 190 -3.97 13.07 6.13
N LYS A 191 -5.02 12.82 5.35
CA LYS A 191 -5.58 13.79 4.41
C LYS A 191 -6.04 15.07 5.12
N ARG A 192 -6.75 14.93 6.24
CA ARG A 192 -7.27 16.08 7.03
C ARG A 192 -6.16 16.96 7.59
N ILE A 193 -5.00 16.40 7.97
CA ILE A 193 -3.84 17.17 8.44
C ILE A 193 -2.98 17.75 7.32
N GLY A 194 -3.38 17.59 6.05
CA GLY A 194 -2.81 18.33 4.91
C GLY A 194 -1.77 17.59 4.09
N TYR A 195 -1.69 16.25 4.17
CA TYR A 195 -0.92 15.45 3.23
C TYR A 195 -1.71 15.17 1.95
N ASP A 196 -1.01 15.10 0.83
CA ASP A 196 -1.60 14.78 -0.48
C ASP A 196 -1.80 13.25 -0.68
N GLY A 197 -1.19 12.43 0.18
CA GLY A 197 -1.27 10.98 0.10
C GLY A 197 -0.41 10.27 1.13
N ILE A 198 -0.30 8.96 0.96
CA ILE A 198 0.52 8.07 1.80
C ILE A 198 1.38 7.15 0.94
N VAL A 199 2.47 6.68 1.53
CA VAL A 199 3.41 5.72 0.92
C VAL A 199 3.62 4.56 1.87
N PHE A 200 3.64 3.31 1.36
CA PHE A 200 3.92 2.12 2.16
C PHE A 200 4.56 1.00 1.32
N LYS A 201 5.25 0.08 1.98
CA LYS A 201 5.86 -1.08 1.32
C LYS A 201 4.81 -2.07 0.83
N SER A 202 5.12 -2.72 -0.28
CA SER A 202 4.36 -3.88 -0.73
C SER A 202 4.64 -5.09 0.15
N SER A 203 3.62 -5.94 0.36
CA SER A 203 3.79 -7.28 0.91
C SER A 203 4.07 -8.33 -0.17
N LEU A 204 3.87 -7.97 -1.43
CA LEU A 204 3.98 -8.88 -2.58
C LEU A 204 5.30 -8.75 -3.31
N TYR A 205 6.05 -7.68 -3.07
CA TYR A 205 7.31 -7.40 -3.75
C TYR A 205 8.30 -6.71 -2.82
N ASN A 206 9.40 -7.38 -2.53
CA ASN A 206 10.43 -6.90 -1.62
C ASN A 206 11.60 -6.27 -2.39
N ASP A 207 11.43 -5.01 -2.80
CA ASP A 207 12.50 -4.17 -3.36
C ASP A 207 12.57 -2.88 -2.52
N GLU A 208 13.78 -2.58 -2.04
CA GLU A 208 14.00 -1.44 -1.15
C GLU A 208 13.60 -0.09 -1.78
N ASN A 209 13.67 0.03 -3.11
CA ASN A 209 13.39 1.24 -3.86
C ASN A 209 11.97 1.31 -4.43
N SER A 210 11.13 0.32 -4.13
CA SER A 210 9.77 0.23 -4.67
C SER A 210 8.74 0.36 -3.56
N VAL A 211 7.80 1.28 -3.74
CA VAL A 211 6.73 1.55 -2.77
C VAL A 211 5.39 1.74 -3.46
N ASN A 212 4.34 1.39 -2.73
CA ASN A 212 2.97 1.73 -3.07
C ASN A 212 2.68 3.16 -2.67
N VAL A 213 1.93 3.85 -3.51
CA VAL A 213 1.55 5.26 -3.34
C VAL A 213 0.03 5.36 -3.46
N VAL A 214 -0.61 5.95 -2.46
CA VAL A 214 -2.03 6.32 -2.53
C VAL A 214 -2.14 7.83 -2.48
N ILE A 215 -2.71 8.42 -3.51
CA ILE A 215 -2.85 9.87 -3.67
C ILE A 215 -4.30 10.25 -3.40
N PHE A 216 -4.51 11.14 -2.43
CA PHE A 216 -5.82 11.70 -2.07
C PHE A 216 -6.18 12.86 -2.98
N ASN A 217 -5.19 13.74 -3.25
CA ASN A 217 -5.32 14.94 -4.07
C ASN A 217 -4.81 14.68 -5.48
N PHE A 218 -5.51 13.80 -6.20
CA PHE A 218 -5.10 13.32 -7.51
C PHE A 218 -5.24 14.36 -8.63
N ASP A 219 -5.88 15.50 -8.40
CA ASP A 219 -5.93 16.62 -9.34
C ASP A 219 -4.52 17.17 -9.67
N LYS A 220 -3.54 16.91 -8.78
CA LYS A 220 -2.12 17.20 -9.02
C LYS A 220 -1.42 16.23 -9.98
N CYS A 221 -2.14 15.27 -10.54
CA CYS A 221 -1.62 14.24 -11.42
C CYS A 221 -2.48 14.10 -12.67
N GLU A 222 -1.92 13.45 -13.69
CA GLU A 222 -2.69 13.01 -14.86
C GLU A 222 -2.13 11.72 -15.46
N ALA A 223 -2.98 10.96 -16.13
CA ALA A 223 -2.52 9.84 -16.96
C ALA A 223 -1.88 10.39 -18.25
N ASP A 224 -0.66 9.91 -18.53
CA ASP A 224 0.23 10.42 -19.58
C ASP A 224 0.50 9.39 -20.68
N GLY A 225 -0.04 8.19 -20.54
CA GLY A 225 0.06 7.12 -21.51
C GLY A 225 -0.16 5.76 -20.87
N SER A 226 -0.41 4.75 -21.69
CA SER A 226 -0.56 3.37 -21.23
C SER A 226 -0.08 2.35 -22.26
N VAL A 227 0.42 1.21 -21.77
CA VAL A 227 0.83 0.08 -22.60
C VAL A 227 0.23 -1.21 -22.02
N VAL A 228 0.17 -2.28 -22.83
CA VAL A 228 -0.31 -3.58 -22.40
C VAL A 228 0.83 -4.57 -22.30
N TYR A 229 0.85 -5.32 -21.19
CA TYR A 229 1.76 -6.44 -20.97
C TYR A 229 0.99 -7.75 -20.87
N ASP A 230 1.57 -8.82 -21.43
CA ASP A 230 1.10 -10.18 -21.22
C ASP A 230 1.88 -10.80 -20.07
N VAL A 231 1.17 -11.43 -19.13
CA VAL A 231 1.80 -12.10 -17.97
C VAL A 231 2.24 -13.51 -18.41
N THR A 232 3.55 -13.66 -18.63
CA THR A 232 4.14 -14.89 -19.16
C THR A 232 4.68 -15.83 -18.09
N ARG A 233 4.88 -15.33 -16.85
CA ARG A 233 5.40 -16.12 -15.73
C ARG A 233 4.93 -15.57 -14.39
N ASN A 234 4.60 -16.46 -13.45
CA ASN A 234 4.36 -16.16 -12.04
C ASN A 234 5.19 -17.13 -11.19
N ASP A 235 5.93 -16.61 -10.23
CA ASP A 235 6.69 -17.42 -9.28
C ASP A 235 5.97 -17.42 -7.93
N TYR A 236 5.86 -18.61 -7.32
CA TYR A 236 5.23 -18.79 -6.02
C TYR A 236 6.22 -19.43 -5.04
N THR A 237 6.23 -18.95 -3.81
CA THR A 237 6.89 -19.60 -2.69
C THR A 237 5.81 -20.03 -1.69
N CYS A 238 5.84 -21.27 -1.26
CA CYS A 238 4.90 -21.84 -0.30
C CYS A 238 5.65 -22.38 0.90
N GLU A 239 5.10 -22.14 2.08
CA GLU A 239 5.58 -22.70 3.35
C GLU A 239 4.49 -23.60 3.92
N MET A 240 4.89 -24.75 4.51
CA MET A 240 3.95 -25.66 5.14
C MET A 240 3.63 -25.16 6.55
N GLU A 241 2.35 -24.93 6.83
CA GLU A 241 1.88 -24.65 8.19
C GLU A 241 1.87 -25.91 9.04
N ASP A 242 2.33 -25.79 10.31
CA ASP A 242 2.28 -26.80 11.38
C ASP A 242 2.50 -28.26 10.93
N PRO A 243 3.67 -28.58 10.38
CA PRO A 243 3.88 -29.92 9.88
C PRO A 243 3.94 -30.94 11.02
N VAL A 244 2.97 -31.79 11.10
CA VAL A 244 3.12 -33.05 11.87
C VAL A 244 4.29 -33.81 11.27
N SER A 245 5.29 -34.15 12.07
CA SER A 245 6.58 -34.68 11.63
C SER A 245 6.48 -35.89 10.66
N GLU A 246 5.45 -36.71 10.80
CA GLU A 246 5.15 -37.85 9.92
C GLU A 246 4.60 -37.44 8.55
N LEU A 247 3.86 -36.33 8.45
CA LEU A 247 3.36 -35.79 7.17
C LEU A 247 4.47 -35.14 6.35
N ARG A 248 5.51 -34.61 7.00
CA ARG A 248 6.68 -34.04 6.30
C ARG A 248 7.35 -35.02 5.33
N LEU A 249 7.39 -36.29 5.68
CA LEU A 249 8.03 -37.33 4.86
C LEU A 249 7.20 -37.70 3.61
N ASN A 250 5.87 -37.48 3.63
CA ASN A 250 4.96 -37.95 2.60
C ASN A 250 4.48 -36.83 1.65
N PHE A 251 4.64 -35.56 2.03
CA PHE A 251 4.19 -34.38 1.26
C PHE A 251 5.28 -33.34 1.08
N GLN A 252 6.54 -33.73 0.80
CA GLN A 252 7.51 -32.79 0.27
C GLN A 252 7.11 -32.45 -1.17
N LEU A 253 6.32 -31.38 -1.28
CA LEU A 253 6.17 -30.69 -2.57
C LEU A 253 7.51 -30.07 -2.93
N GLN A 254 8.23 -30.67 -3.85
CA GLN A 254 9.36 -30.04 -4.53
C GLN A 254 8.77 -28.95 -5.45
N LEU A 255 8.63 -27.73 -4.92
CA LEU A 255 8.18 -26.57 -5.68
C LEU A 255 9.35 -25.85 -6.39
N THR A 256 10.55 -26.37 -6.31
CA THR A 256 11.67 -25.89 -7.12
C THR A 256 11.60 -26.55 -8.49
N PRO A 257 11.53 -25.80 -9.60
CA PRO A 257 11.78 -26.38 -10.91
C PRO A 257 13.16 -27.02 -10.89
N ASP A 258 13.26 -28.25 -11.33
CA ASP A 258 14.56 -28.88 -11.59
C ASP A 258 15.36 -27.94 -12.50
N ASN A 259 16.50 -27.46 -12.00
CA ASN A 259 17.48 -26.76 -12.82
C ASN A 259 18.12 -27.83 -13.75
N ASN A 260 17.55 -27.98 -14.92
CA ASN A 260 18.21 -28.60 -16.09
C ASN A 260 18.49 -27.51 -17.13
#